data_89bd268e69aef32e173c4c8047df398b
#
_entry.id   89bd268e69aef32e173c4c8047df398b
#
_cell.length_a   1.000
_cell.length_b   1.000
_cell.length_c   1.000
_cell.angle_alpha   90.00
_cell.angle_beta   90.00
_cell.angle_gamma   90.00
#
_symmetry.space_group_name_H-M   'P 1'
#
loop_
_entity.id
_entity.type
_entity.pdbx_description
1 polymer ?
#
loop_
_entity_poly.entity_id
_entity_poly.type
_entity_poly.pdbx_seq_one_letter_code
_entity_poly.pdbx_strand_id
1 'polypeptide(L)'
;MRRADIERIARETLERGLPESDCVEYKKSDTFAAKILKTACAFANNYNNRELGLLFIGVDEVDDPSRDAKAVPVRPIAGVAPESVEPIENRLKALFANVHPRVDYTLVEGELDGRTYIAVAVEPGAAGPYETSAKAEADKKIGLKAGRYIRPARDSRLPNGREEFELLRKFADFHFSSELNATATLDDLSYDYMREYMVRIGAREDTRSLPKAEMARALGLVGGASGERARNFAVLMFAERPADFIPGAYVNVIREVEGTDRMTSEVFDGPVWVQAIRVPDYLEEAAMRTLVLRSPERTGHRTVYSWPRAMFAELATNAILHKDYSRPDYVGIYVYADRMTFVNHNRPLPPVTIEDLNEQESFDGRGYVNPELKDMFFALGLIESFGSGVRRAKHAMRDNGSPALVYEPANDADDYTMVTASIQPEFLEDGGAEAPGDKRPAAGAPSNGAELNSVEQAALAVAIRDGKVTSRGLEEEARVSRPTATKALRGLAGRGLLEWHGTSMTDGFQYYSLPQ
;
A
#
# COMPACT_ATOMS: atom_id res chain seq x y z
N MET A 1 -7.43 20.90 12.30
CA MET A 1 -6.12 21.62 12.24
C MET A 1 -6.28 23.04 12.74
N ARG A 2 -5.24 23.71 13.32
CA ARG A 2 -5.36 25.12 13.76
C ARG A 2 -5.35 26.05 12.54
N ARG A 3 -6.11 27.16 12.59
CA ARG A 3 -6.20 28.11 11.47
C ARG A 3 -4.83 28.64 11.01
N ALA A 4 -3.93 28.95 11.95
CA ALA A 4 -2.57 29.42 11.62
C ALA A 4 -1.72 28.39 10.86
N ASP A 5 -1.92 27.10 11.11
CA ASP A 5 -1.24 26.03 10.37
C ASP A 5 -1.77 25.95 8.93
N ILE A 6 -3.10 26.10 8.76
CA ILE A 6 -3.74 26.14 7.44
C ILE A 6 -3.25 27.35 6.63
N GLU A 7 -3.19 28.53 7.23
CA GLU A 7 -2.68 29.75 6.58
C GLU A 7 -1.23 29.59 6.11
N ARG A 8 -0.38 28.97 6.95
CA ARG A 8 1.01 28.67 6.60
C ARG A 8 1.09 27.68 5.44
N ILE A 9 0.37 26.55 5.51
CA ILE A 9 0.38 25.52 4.47
C ILE A 9 -0.13 26.08 3.14
N ALA A 10 -1.22 26.85 3.16
CA ALA A 10 -1.77 27.47 1.96
C ALA A 10 -0.76 28.42 1.30
N ARG A 11 -0.09 29.26 2.09
CA ARG A 11 0.95 30.18 1.60
C ARG A 11 2.12 29.40 1.01
N GLU A 12 2.68 28.43 1.73
CA GLU A 12 3.80 27.62 1.27
C GLU A 12 3.49 26.88 -0.04
N THR A 13 2.27 26.35 -0.18
CA THR A 13 1.78 25.70 -1.41
C THR A 13 1.88 26.62 -2.62
N LEU A 14 1.41 27.86 -2.49
CA LEU A 14 1.47 28.86 -3.56
C LEU A 14 2.89 29.39 -3.81
N GLU A 15 3.66 29.65 -2.75
CA GLU A 15 5.04 30.15 -2.86
C GLU A 15 5.94 29.15 -3.58
N ARG A 16 5.80 27.87 -3.28
CA ARG A 16 6.52 26.77 -3.93
C ARG A 16 6.00 26.49 -5.35
N GLY A 17 4.84 27.02 -5.73
CA GLY A 17 4.24 26.78 -7.04
C GLY A 17 3.91 25.31 -7.27
N LEU A 18 3.34 24.63 -6.24
CA LEU A 18 3.00 23.22 -6.35
C LEU A 18 1.91 23.01 -7.41
N PRO A 19 1.98 21.94 -8.23
CA PRO A 19 0.96 21.66 -9.23
C PRO A 19 -0.37 21.20 -8.58
N GLU A 20 -1.47 21.28 -9.33
CA GLU A 20 -2.70 20.61 -8.94
C GLU A 20 -2.46 19.10 -8.70
N SER A 21 -3.09 18.59 -7.66
CA SER A 21 -2.93 17.20 -7.23
C SER A 21 -4.25 16.63 -6.72
N ASP A 22 -4.20 15.48 -6.08
CA ASP A 22 -5.33 14.88 -5.39
C ASP A 22 -5.79 15.66 -4.15
N CYS A 23 -4.99 16.63 -3.66
CA CYS A 23 -5.29 17.49 -2.52
C CYS A 23 -5.14 19.00 -2.79
N VAL A 24 -4.75 19.43 -4.00
CA VAL A 24 -4.60 20.84 -4.37
C VAL A 24 -5.38 21.16 -5.64
N GLU A 25 -6.19 22.23 -5.60
CA GLU A 25 -6.98 22.73 -6.75
C GLU A 25 -6.87 24.24 -6.85
N TYR A 26 -6.72 24.79 -8.07
CA TYR A 26 -6.69 26.21 -8.35
C TYR A 26 -7.90 26.64 -9.15
N LYS A 27 -8.52 27.74 -8.78
CA LYS A 27 -9.61 28.37 -9.56
C LYS A 27 -9.46 29.87 -9.59
N LYS A 28 -9.48 30.42 -10.80
CA LYS A 28 -9.40 31.87 -11.03
C LYS A 28 -10.52 32.65 -10.35
N SER A 29 -11.72 32.05 -10.24
CA SER A 29 -12.89 32.68 -9.61
C SER A 29 -13.85 31.63 -9.03
N ASP A 30 -14.75 32.08 -8.17
CA ASP A 30 -15.84 31.26 -7.59
C ASP A 30 -16.99 30.97 -8.58
N THR A 31 -16.94 31.50 -9.79
CA THR A 31 -17.96 31.25 -10.83
C THR A 31 -17.96 29.81 -11.35
N PHE A 32 -16.89 29.04 -11.10
CA PHE A 32 -16.80 27.62 -11.46
C PHE A 32 -17.52 26.71 -10.45
N ALA A 33 -18.78 27.03 -10.10
CA ALA A 33 -19.54 26.41 -9.02
C ALA A 33 -19.54 24.86 -9.06
N ALA A 34 -19.79 24.25 -10.23
CA ALA A 34 -19.78 22.80 -10.39
C ALA A 34 -18.41 22.16 -10.08
N LYS A 35 -17.32 22.78 -10.57
CA LYS A 35 -15.95 22.29 -10.31
C LYS A 35 -15.59 22.43 -8.84
N ILE A 36 -15.89 23.56 -8.22
CA ILE A 36 -15.65 23.83 -6.81
C ILE A 36 -16.43 22.84 -5.93
N LEU A 37 -17.71 22.62 -6.21
CA LEU A 37 -18.56 21.73 -5.42
C LEU A 37 -18.10 20.29 -5.49
N LYS A 38 -17.79 19.76 -6.70
CA LYS A 38 -17.31 18.39 -6.85
C LYS A 38 -15.95 18.18 -6.17
N THR A 39 -15.07 19.21 -6.21
CA THR A 39 -13.76 19.13 -5.56
C THR A 39 -13.89 19.16 -4.04
N ALA A 40 -14.74 20.01 -3.46
CA ALA A 40 -15.00 20.01 -2.02
C ALA A 40 -15.59 18.67 -1.53
N CYS A 41 -16.51 18.09 -2.30
CA CYS A 41 -17.05 16.75 -2.02
C CYS A 41 -15.94 15.68 -2.08
N ALA A 42 -15.09 15.74 -3.09
CA ALA A 42 -13.99 14.78 -3.27
C ALA A 42 -12.91 14.90 -2.19
N PHE A 43 -12.59 16.13 -1.76
CA PHE A 43 -11.67 16.36 -0.63
C PHE A 43 -12.25 15.85 0.70
N ALA A 44 -13.55 16.03 0.95
CA ALA A 44 -14.21 15.49 2.14
C ALA A 44 -14.23 13.95 2.13
N ASN A 45 -14.42 13.32 0.96
CA ASN A 45 -14.31 11.88 0.77
C ASN A 45 -12.87 11.38 0.91
N ASN A 46 -11.90 12.25 0.65
CA ASN A 46 -10.47 12.01 0.89
C ASN A 46 -10.01 10.62 0.43
N TYR A 47 -10.25 10.27 -0.83
CA TYR A 47 -10.04 8.92 -1.37
C TYR A 47 -8.60 8.41 -1.15
N ASN A 48 -7.60 9.28 -1.33
CA ASN A 48 -6.18 8.96 -1.15
C ASN A 48 -5.65 9.24 0.27
N ASN A 49 -6.53 9.54 1.24
CA ASN A 49 -6.16 9.70 2.65
C ASN A 49 -5.13 10.83 2.93
N ARG A 50 -5.31 11.98 2.31
CA ARG A 50 -4.51 13.17 2.57
C ARG A 50 -4.92 13.86 3.87
N GLU A 51 -4.00 14.60 4.49
CA GLU A 51 -4.29 15.34 5.73
C GLU A 51 -5.23 16.53 5.50
N LEU A 52 -5.16 17.16 4.32
CA LEU A 52 -5.90 18.36 4.00
C LEU A 52 -6.09 18.50 2.49
N GLY A 53 -7.29 18.88 2.06
CA GLY A 53 -7.55 19.35 0.70
C GLY A 53 -7.54 20.87 0.64
N LEU A 54 -6.79 21.47 -0.30
CA LEU A 54 -6.70 22.92 -0.49
C LEU A 54 -7.28 23.32 -1.85
N LEU A 55 -8.33 24.14 -1.85
CA LEU A 55 -8.89 24.75 -3.04
C LEU A 55 -8.68 26.27 -2.97
N PHE A 56 -8.01 26.83 -3.96
CA PHE A 56 -7.69 28.25 -4.02
C PHE A 56 -8.64 28.99 -4.97
N ILE A 57 -9.15 30.14 -4.54
CA ILE A 57 -9.92 31.09 -5.36
C ILE A 57 -9.08 32.35 -5.57
N GLY A 58 -9.04 32.86 -6.78
CA GLY A 58 -8.18 33.96 -7.18
C GLY A 58 -6.83 33.51 -7.75
N VAL A 59 -6.67 32.21 -8.01
CA VAL A 59 -5.45 31.63 -8.59
C VAL A 59 -5.78 30.94 -9.90
N ASP A 60 -5.15 31.37 -10.99
CA ASP A 60 -5.24 30.73 -12.31
C ASP A 60 -4.16 29.67 -12.46
N GLU A 61 -4.35 28.72 -13.35
CA GLU A 61 -3.45 27.60 -13.58
C GLU A 61 -2.93 27.54 -15.02
N VAL A 62 -1.72 27.04 -15.22
CA VAL A 62 -1.09 26.84 -16.53
C VAL A 62 -0.20 25.59 -16.50
N ASP A 63 -0.06 24.93 -17.64
CA ASP A 63 0.92 23.85 -17.77
C ASP A 63 2.34 24.45 -17.90
N ASP A 64 3.30 23.93 -17.13
CA ASP A 64 4.72 24.33 -17.18
C ASP A 64 5.57 23.21 -17.80
N PRO A 65 5.82 23.26 -19.10
CA PRO A 65 6.63 22.25 -19.78
C PRO A 65 8.09 22.20 -19.31
N SER A 66 8.59 23.30 -18.72
CA SER A 66 9.99 23.36 -18.26
C SER A 66 10.27 22.49 -17.03
N ARG A 67 9.21 22.21 -16.25
CA ARG A 67 9.24 21.37 -15.06
C ARG A 67 8.54 20.02 -15.24
N ASP A 68 8.05 19.73 -16.46
CA ASP A 68 7.13 18.63 -16.75
C ASP A 68 5.90 18.61 -15.79
N ALA A 69 5.47 19.82 -15.39
CA ALA A 69 4.38 20.01 -14.43
C ALA A 69 3.15 20.59 -15.13
N LYS A 70 1.98 20.04 -14.79
CA LYS A 70 0.69 20.49 -15.30
C LYS A 70 -0.10 21.21 -14.23
N ALA A 71 -0.86 22.23 -14.65
CA ALA A 71 -1.74 22.98 -13.76
C ALA A 71 -0.98 23.58 -12.54
N VAL A 72 0.12 24.28 -12.80
CA VAL A 72 0.82 25.06 -11.78
C VAL A 72 0.19 26.45 -11.63
N PRO A 73 0.24 27.08 -10.43
CA PRO A 73 -0.35 28.40 -10.22
C PRO A 73 0.38 29.47 -11.05
N VAL A 74 -0.38 30.27 -11.78
CA VAL A 74 0.14 31.43 -12.54
C VAL A 74 0.57 32.51 -11.57
N ARG A 75 1.77 33.08 -11.77
CA ARG A 75 2.29 34.22 -11.00
C ARG A 75 2.59 35.42 -11.87
N PRO A 76 2.26 36.66 -11.42
CA PRO A 76 1.49 36.97 -10.22
C PRO A 76 0.06 36.39 -10.28
N ILE A 77 -0.48 35.97 -9.13
CA ILE A 77 -1.83 35.36 -9.07
C ILE A 77 -2.89 36.32 -9.61
N ALA A 78 -4.04 35.77 -10.06
CA ALA A 78 -5.14 36.62 -10.56
C ALA A 78 -5.68 37.56 -9.48
N GLY A 79 -5.81 37.04 -8.26
CA GLY A 79 -6.29 37.76 -7.10
C GLY A 79 -7.81 37.90 -7.04
N VAL A 80 -8.29 38.24 -5.86
CA VAL A 80 -9.68 38.58 -5.55
C VAL A 80 -9.70 40.02 -5.06
N ALA A 81 -10.65 40.83 -5.53
CA ALA A 81 -10.81 42.19 -5.04
C ALA A 81 -11.23 42.16 -3.54
N PRO A 82 -10.64 42.96 -2.66
CA PRO A 82 -10.92 42.91 -1.22
C PRO A 82 -12.41 43.01 -0.88
N GLU A 83 -13.14 43.86 -1.60
CA GLU A 83 -14.59 44.03 -1.45
C GLU A 83 -15.42 42.81 -1.89
N SER A 84 -14.79 41.87 -2.61
CA SER A 84 -15.43 40.63 -3.10
C SER A 84 -15.22 39.45 -2.17
N VAL A 85 -14.33 39.53 -1.18
CA VAL A 85 -13.97 38.41 -0.30
C VAL A 85 -15.20 37.89 0.46
N GLU A 86 -15.87 38.72 1.22
CA GLU A 86 -17.08 38.34 1.99
C GLU A 86 -18.22 37.83 1.10
N PRO A 87 -18.57 38.48 -0.04
CA PRO A 87 -19.50 37.92 -1.01
C PRO A 87 -19.12 36.53 -1.53
N ILE A 88 -17.84 36.27 -1.84
CA ILE A 88 -17.36 34.97 -2.30
C ILE A 88 -17.50 33.92 -1.18
N GLU A 89 -17.07 34.24 0.03
CA GLU A 89 -17.23 33.34 1.18
C GLU A 89 -18.68 32.91 1.40
N ASN A 90 -19.62 33.87 1.30
CA ASN A 90 -21.05 33.60 1.46
C ASN A 90 -21.59 32.70 0.33
N ARG A 91 -21.10 32.87 -0.92
CA ARG A 91 -21.47 31.98 -2.02
C ARG A 91 -20.89 30.59 -1.84
N LEU A 92 -19.64 30.45 -1.38
CA LEU A 92 -19.03 29.17 -1.08
C LEU A 92 -19.76 28.42 0.04
N LYS A 93 -20.16 29.12 1.12
CA LYS A 93 -20.98 28.55 2.20
C LYS A 93 -22.31 27.99 1.67
N ALA A 94 -23.00 28.76 0.82
CA ALA A 94 -24.25 28.33 0.19
C ALA A 94 -24.03 27.14 -0.79
N LEU A 95 -22.92 27.15 -1.51
CA LEU A 95 -22.55 26.09 -2.44
C LEU A 95 -22.29 24.77 -1.70
N PHE A 96 -21.48 24.78 -0.66
CA PHE A 96 -21.12 23.59 0.12
C PHE A 96 -22.27 23.00 0.94
N ALA A 97 -23.35 23.77 1.18
CA ALA A 97 -24.60 23.24 1.74
C ALA A 97 -25.27 22.18 0.84
N ASN A 98 -24.81 22.00 -0.39
CA ASN A 98 -25.27 20.96 -1.31
C ASN A 98 -24.45 19.66 -1.21
N VAL A 99 -23.53 19.53 -0.25
CA VAL A 99 -22.84 18.28 0.06
C VAL A 99 -23.40 17.69 1.34
N HIS A 100 -23.66 16.40 1.34
CA HIS A 100 -24.19 15.65 2.48
C HIS A 100 -23.35 14.39 2.72
N PRO A 101 -22.98 14.08 3.98
CA PRO A 101 -23.08 14.95 5.17
C PRO A 101 -22.43 16.32 4.98
N ARG A 102 -22.58 17.20 5.96
CA ARG A 102 -21.98 18.53 5.87
C ARG A 102 -20.45 18.44 5.87
N VAL A 103 -19.84 19.13 4.92
CA VAL A 103 -18.36 19.20 4.83
C VAL A 103 -17.82 20.12 5.92
N ASP A 104 -16.79 19.66 6.60
CA ASP A 104 -15.98 20.48 7.50
C ASP A 104 -14.89 21.18 6.69
N TYR A 105 -14.90 22.51 6.72
CA TYR A 105 -13.93 23.32 6.00
C TYR A 105 -13.62 24.62 6.74
N THR A 106 -12.42 25.15 6.49
CA THR A 106 -11.98 26.44 6.98
C THR A 106 -11.66 27.35 5.80
N LEU A 107 -12.21 28.56 5.82
CA LEU A 107 -11.86 29.60 4.84
C LEU A 107 -10.75 30.46 5.44
N VAL A 108 -9.65 30.61 4.70
CA VAL A 108 -8.56 31.51 5.06
C VAL A 108 -8.28 32.47 3.90
N GLU A 109 -8.12 33.74 4.26
CA GLU A 109 -7.67 34.79 3.35
C GLU A 109 -6.16 34.90 3.46
N GLY A 110 -5.49 35.07 2.31
CA GLY A 110 -4.06 35.27 2.25
C GLY A 110 -3.68 36.24 1.16
N GLU A 111 -2.45 36.73 1.18
CA GLU A 111 -1.89 37.62 0.18
C GLU A 111 -0.63 37.03 -0.44
N LEU A 112 -0.54 37.09 -1.77
CA LEU A 112 0.64 36.71 -2.53
C LEU A 112 0.80 37.67 -3.72
N ASP A 113 2.02 38.13 -3.97
CA ASP A 113 2.35 39.06 -5.06
C ASP A 113 1.53 40.39 -4.97
N GLY A 114 1.17 40.83 -3.76
CA GLY A 114 0.33 42.01 -3.52
C GLY A 114 -1.14 41.83 -3.93
N ARG A 115 -1.61 40.58 -4.06
CA ARG A 115 -2.99 40.24 -4.41
C ARG A 115 -3.57 39.24 -3.42
N THR A 116 -4.83 39.45 -3.08
CA THR A 116 -5.57 38.60 -2.13
C THR A 116 -6.03 37.31 -2.82
N TYR A 117 -5.94 36.19 -2.11
CA TYR A 117 -6.56 34.91 -2.46
C TYR A 117 -7.42 34.38 -1.30
N ILE A 118 -8.35 33.48 -1.61
CA ILE A 118 -9.10 32.72 -0.62
C ILE A 118 -8.70 31.26 -0.76
N ALA A 119 -8.25 30.63 0.34
CA ALA A 119 -8.04 29.19 0.38
C ALA A 119 -9.17 28.52 1.18
N VAL A 120 -9.78 27.53 0.57
CA VAL A 120 -10.76 26.63 1.20
C VAL A 120 -9.98 25.38 1.60
N ALA A 121 -9.77 25.23 2.90
CA ALA A 121 -9.16 24.04 3.48
C ALA A 121 -10.26 23.08 3.90
N VAL A 122 -10.33 21.91 3.27
CA VAL A 122 -11.28 20.85 3.58
C VAL A 122 -10.56 19.77 4.36
N GLU A 123 -10.95 19.58 5.60
CA GLU A 123 -10.43 18.49 6.43
C GLU A 123 -11.10 17.15 6.06
N PRO A 124 -10.38 16.01 6.18
CA PRO A 124 -10.95 14.70 5.95
C PRO A 124 -12.20 14.48 6.79
N GLY A 125 -13.30 14.11 6.14
CA GLY A 125 -14.56 13.88 6.84
C GLY A 125 -14.62 12.50 7.49
N ALA A 126 -15.12 12.41 8.71
CA ALA A 126 -15.35 11.15 9.41
C ALA A 126 -16.77 10.59 9.21
N ALA A 127 -17.73 11.45 8.85
CA ALA A 127 -19.16 11.10 8.77
C ALA A 127 -19.62 10.62 7.37
N GLY A 128 -18.69 10.49 6.41
CA GLY A 128 -18.99 10.10 5.02
C GLY A 128 -19.68 8.74 4.85
N PRO A 129 -19.88 8.31 3.61
CA PRO A 129 -19.41 8.96 2.38
C PRO A 129 -20.18 10.23 2.04
N TYR A 130 -19.44 11.23 1.56
CA TYR A 130 -19.99 12.53 1.17
C TYR A 130 -20.52 12.50 -0.25
N GLU A 131 -21.70 13.09 -0.48
CA GLU A 131 -22.29 13.15 -1.81
C GLU A 131 -22.91 14.53 -2.11
N THR A 132 -22.90 14.92 -3.38
CA THR A 132 -23.58 16.12 -3.85
C THR A 132 -25.07 15.84 -4.04
N SER A 133 -25.91 16.82 -3.69
CA SER A 133 -27.36 16.65 -3.68
C SER A 133 -28.00 16.72 -5.07
N ALA A 134 -29.15 16.06 -5.24
CA ALA A 134 -29.99 16.21 -6.43
C ALA A 134 -30.47 17.66 -6.65
N LYS A 135 -30.50 18.49 -5.58
CA LYS A 135 -30.80 19.92 -5.69
C LYS A 135 -29.70 20.67 -6.45
N ALA A 136 -28.43 20.31 -6.23
CA ALA A 136 -27.31 20.89 -6.98
C ALA A 136 -27.34 20.46 -8.47
N GLU A 137 -27.80 19.27 -8.78
CA GLU A 137 -28.00 18.80 -10.15
C GLU A 137 -29.11 19.57 -10.87
N ALA A 138 -30.22 19.85 -10.17
CA ALA A 138 -31.35 20.59 -10.71
C ALA A 138 -31.10 22.10 -10.86
N ASP A 139 -30.14 22.66 -10.12
CA ASP A 139 -29.78 24.08 -10.18
C ASP A 139 -29.00 24.37 -11.48
N LYS A 140 -29.60 25.12 -12.40
CA LYS A 140 -28.98 25.49 -13.68
C LYS A 140 -27.65 26.25 -13.54
N LYS A 141 -27.39 26.90 -12.39
CA LYS A 141 -26.12 27.60 -12.13
C LYS A 141 -25.00 26.64 -11.70
N ILE A 142 -25.36 25.52 -11.07
CA ILE A 142 -24.43 24.50 -10.62
C ILE A 142 -24.37 23.38 -11.65
N GLY A 143 -25.50 22.72 -11.95
CA GLY A 143 -25.63 21.68 -12.96
C GLY A 143 -24.69 20.49 -12.77
N LEU A 144 -24.35 20.18 -11.51
CA LEU A 144 -23.45 19.09 -11.19
C LEU A 144 -24.27 17.85 -10.89
N LYS A 145 -23.99 16.75 -11.60
CA LYS A 145 -24.62 15.44 -11.34
C LYS A 145 -24.51 15.07 -9.86
N ALA A 146 -25.63 14.63 -9.27
CA ALA A 146 -25.62 14.14 -7.90
C ALA A 146 -24.77 12.88 -7.77
N GLY A 147 -24.02 12.76 -6.68
CA GLY A 147 -23.21 11.56 -6.40
C GLY A 147 -22.00 11.82 -5.52
N ARG A 148 -21.27 10.75 -5.25
CA ARG A 148 -20.08 10.72 -4.41
C ARG A 148 -18.86 10.98 -5.28
N TYR A 149 -18.26 12.16 -5.17
CA TYR A 149 -17.07 12.48 -5.95
C TYR A 149 -15.81 12.05 -5.21
N ILE A 150 -14.84 11.53 -5.98
CA ILE A 150 -13.47 11.22 -5.53
C ILE A 150 -12.46 11.98 -6.38
N ARG A 151 -11.24 12.12 -5.86
CA ARG A 151 -10.11 12.77 -6.55
C ARG A 151 -8.87 11.88 -6.44
N PRO A 152 -8.77 10.82 -7.27
CA PRO A 152 -7.65 9.88 -7.22
C PRO A 152 -6.34 10.48 -7.75
N ALA A 153 -6.43 11.56 -8.53
CA ALA A 153 -5.31 12.36 -9.02
C ALA A 153 -5.74 13.84 -9.03
N ARG A 154 -5.43 14.62 -10.05
CA ARG A 154 -5.82 16.04 -10.12
C ARG A 154 -7.28 16.30 -10.54
N ASP A 155 -8.02 15.29 -11.00
CA ASP A 155 -9.40 15.45 -11.45
C ASP A 155 -10.41 14.85 -10.48
N SER A 156 -11.41 15.65 -10.08
CA SER A 156 -12.55 15.18 -9.29
C SER A 156 -13.61 14.57 -10.22
N ARG A 157 -13.99 13.31 -9.96
CA ARG A 157 -14.94 12.55 -10.78
C ARG A 157 -15.78 11.59 -9.93
N LEU A 158 -16.82 11.06 -10.50
CA LEU A 158 -17.55 9.95 -9.90
C LEU A 158 -16.67 8.68 -9.91
N PRO A 159 -16.70 7.86 -8.86
CA PRO A 159 -15.97 6.61 -8.80
C PRO A 159 -16.54 5.58 -9.81
N ASN A 160 -15.71 4.65 -10.25
CA ASN A 160 -16.17 3.42 -10.87
C ASN A 160 -16.65 2.43 -9.79
N GLY A 161 -17.21 1.28 -10.19
CA GLY A 161 -17.82 0.34 -9.24
C GLY A 161 -16.86 -0.18 -8.16
N ARG A 162 -15.58 -0.39 -8.48
CA ARG A 162 -14.57 -0.81 -7.50
C ARG A 162 -14.21 0.34 -6.56
N GLU A 163 -13.95 1.50 -7.11
CA GLU A 163 -13.62 2.69 -6.33
C GLU A 163 -14.78 3.13 -5.42
N GLU A 164 -16.04 2.95 -5.87
CA GLU A 164 -17.22 3.21 -5.05
C GLU A 164 -17.28 2.25 -3.86
N PHE A 165 -17.01 0.97 -4.09
CA PHE A 165 -16.94 -0.01 -3.01
C PHE A 165 -15.83 0.33 -1.99
N GLU A 166 -14.65 0.71 -2.45
CA GLU A 166 -13.53 1.15 -1.60
C GLU A 166 -13.90 2.40 -0.79
N LEU A 167 -14.56 3.37 -1.43
CA LEU A 167 -15.06 4.57 -0.76
C LEU A 167 -16.08 4.25 0.33
N LEU A 168 -17.06 3.39 0.04
CA LEU A 168 -18.06 2.96 1.02
C LEU A 168 -17.42 2.22 2.18
N ARG A 169 -16.47 1.33 1.90
CA ARG A 169 -15.72 0.57 2.90
C ARG A 169 -14.91 1.47 3.84
N LYS A 170 -14.37 2.59 3.33
CA LYS A 170 -13.62 3.57 4.12
C LYS A 170 -14.46 4.21 5.22
N PHE A 171 -15.75 4.46 4.96
CA PHE A 171 -16.67 5.10 5.90
C PHE A 171 -17.56 4.11 6.66
N ALA A 172 -17.62 2.86 6.24
CA ALA A 172 -18.14 1.79 7.07
C ALA A 172 -17.07 1.49 8.14
N ASP A 173 -17.48 1.27 9.37
CA ASP A 173 -16.61 0.72 10.41
C ASP A 173 -16.40 -0.78 10.14
N PHE A 174 -15.77 -1.04 8.98
CA PHE A 174 -15.63 -2.37 8.40
C PHE A 174 -14.17 -2.78 8.42
N HIS A 175 -13.87 -3.74 9.26
CA HIS A 175 -12.60 -4.44 9.25
C HIS A 175 -12.83 -5.88 8.80
N PHE A 176 -12.21 -6.28 7.67
CA PHE A 176 -12.31 -7.66 7.18
C PHE A 176 -11.99 -8.68 8.26
N SER A 177 -11.00 -8.38 9.10
CA SER A 177 -10.60 -9.24 10.21
C SER A 177 -11.73 -9.54 11.20
N SER A 178 -12.60 -8.56 11.51
CA SER A 178 -13.72 -8.70 12.45
C SER A 178 -14.92 -9.46 11.88
N GLU A 179 -15.06 -9.54 10.56
CA GLU A 179 -16.23 -10.13 9.92
C GLU A 179 -16.28 -11.65 10.09
N LEU A 180 -17.49 -12.20 10.03
CA LEU A 180 -17.69 -13.63 10.01
C LEU A 180 -17.22 -14.22 8.70
N ASN A 181 -16.34 -15.22 8.75
CA ASN A 181 -15.89 -15.94 7.56
C ASN A 181 -17.08 -16.56 6.81
N ALA A 182 -17.00 -16.64 5.48
CA ALA A 182 -18.08 -17.14 4.66
C ALA A 182 -18.42 -18.62 4.94
N THR A 183 -17.41 -19.43 5.27
CA THR A 183 -17.54 -20.89 5.37
C THR A 183 -17.03 -21.46 6.69
N ALA A 184 -16.00 -20.85 7.30
CA ALA A 184 -15.35 -21.38 8.49
C ALA A 184 -16.25 -21.31 9.74
N THR A 185 -16.15 -22.33 10.54
CA THR A 185 -16.88 -22.54 11.79
C THR A 185 -15.92 -22.74 12.96
N LEU A 186 -16.44 -22.92 14.17
CA LEU A 186 -15.64 -23.28 15.34
C LEU A 186 -14.83 -24.57 15.12
N ASP A 187 -15.38 -25.53 14.36
CA ASP A 187 -14.70 -26.81 14.14
C ASP A 187 -13.41 -26.67 13.34
N ASP A 188 -13.35 -25.68 12.46
CA ASP A 188 -12.17 -25.38 11.63
C ASP A 188 -11.04 -24.67 12.39
N LEU A 189 -11.28 -24.21 13.62
CA LEU A 189 -10.26 -23.64 14.48
C LEU A 189 -9.56 -24.75 15.27
N SER A 190 -8.23 -24.73 15.32
CA SER A 190 -7.44 -25.70 16.09
C SER A 190 -7.45 -25.35 17.58
N TYR A 191 -7.91 -26.28 18.40
CA TYR A 191 -7.89 -26.12 19.86
C TYR A 191 -6.47 -26.08 20.41
N ASP A 192 -5.54 -26.79 19.77
CA ASP A 192 -4.14 -26.82 20.20
C ASP A 192 -3.48 -25.45 19.99
N TYR A 193 -3.71 -24.79 18.85
CA TYR A 193 -3.22 -23.42 18.63
C TYR A 193 -3.88 -22.42 19.58
N MET A 194 -5.17 -22.56 19.89
CA MET A 194 -5.83 -21.71 20.88
C MET A 194 -5.20 -21.87 22.27
N ARG A 195 -4.94 -23.10 22.70
CA ARG A 195 -4.25 -23.38 23.97
C ARG A 195 -2.81 -22.88 23.98
N GLU A 196 -2.07 -23.09 22.90
CA GLU A 196 -0.70 -22.60 22.78
C GLU A 196 -0.65 -21.07 22.87
N TYR A 197 -1.56 -20.38 22.18
CA TYR A 197 -1.72 -18.94 22.30
C TYR A 197 -1.95 -18.52 23.76
N MET A 198 -2.90 -19.16 24.46
CA MET A 198 -3.20 -18.86 25.87
C MET A 198 -2.00 -19.10 26.80
N VAL A 199 -1.18 -20.12 26.52
CA VAL A 199 0.07 -20.35 27.26
C VAL A 199 1.07 -19.23 27.01
N ARG A 200 1.28 -18.85 25.75
CA ARG A 200 2.25 -17.82 25.36
C ARG A 200 1.92 -16.44 25.93
N ILE A 201 0.64 -16.07 25.98
CA ILE A 201 0.21 -14.80 26.58
C ILE A 201 0.18 -14.81 28.11
N GLY A 202 0.57 -15.90 28.75
CA GLY A 202 0.58 -16.02 30.20
C GLY A 202 -0.81 -16.07 30.86
N ALA A 203 -1.84 -16.54 30.15
CA ALA A 203 -3.19 -16.65 30.69
C ALA A 203 -3.23 -17.57 31.91
N ARG A 204 -4.23 -17.40 32.79
CA ARG A 204 -4.40 -18.21 34.00
C ARG A 204 -4.77 -19.66 33.64
N GLU A 205 -4.43 -20.61 34.51
CA GLU A 205 -4.64 -22.04 34.29
C GLU A 205 -6.12 -22.41 34.07
N ASP A 206 -7.02 -21.76 34.81
CA ASP A 206 -8.47 -21.95 34.67
C ASP A 206 -8.93 -21.55 33.24
N THR A 207 -8.35 -20.51 32.66
CA THR A 207 -8.66 -20.04 31.31
C THR A 207 -8.03 -20.94 30.23
N ARG A 208 -6.80 -21.45 30.47
CA ARG A 208 -6.12 -22.37 29.53
C ARG A 208 -6.82 -23.72 29.41
N SER A 209 -7.58 -24.09 30.43
CA SER A 209 -8.28 -25.39 30.55
C SER A 209 -9.74 -25.32 30.08
N LEU A 210 -10.22 -24.16 29.62
CA LEU A 210 -11.59 -24.03 29.11
C LEU A 210 -11.84 -24.98 27.93
N PRO A 211 -13.02 -25.55 27.80
CA PRO A 211 -13.44 -26.26 26.59
C PRO A 211 -13.34 -25.36 25.37
N LYS A 212 -13.06 -25.93 24.19
CA LYS A 212 -12.85 -25.19 22.91
C LYS A 212 -13.91 -24.11 22.67
N ALA A 213 -15.19 -24.47 22.82
CA ALA A 213 -16.31 -23.55 22.57
C ALA A 213 -16.37 -22.38 23.58
N GLU A 214 -16.01 -22.62 24.84
CA GLU A 214 -15.98 -21.57 25.86
C GLU A 214 -14.77 -20.66 25.67
N MET A 215 -13.61 -21.22 25.35
CA MET A 215 -12.39 -20.47 25.01
C MET A 215 -12.63 -19.60 23.78
N ALA A 216 -13.25 -20.12 22.72
CA ALA A 216 -13.57 -19.36 21.51
C ALA A 216 -14.52 -18.19 21.79
N ARG A 217 -15.52 -18.36 22.66
CA ARG A 217 -16.42 -17.26 23.06
C ARG A 217 -15.69 -16.23 23.91
N ALA A 218 -14.86 -16.67 24.86
CA ALA A 218 -14.09 -15.79 25.73
C ALA A 218 -13.12 -14.90 24.92
N LEU A 219 -12.55 -15.44 23.85
CA LEU A 219 -11.65 -14.71 22.92
C LEU A 219 -12.41 -13.97 21.80
N GLY A 220 -13.74 -14.06 21.73
CA GLY A 220 -14.53 -13.41 20.69
C GLY A 220 -14.33 -13.98 19.28
N LEU A 221 -13.86 -15.24 19.16
CA LEU A 221 -13.49 -15.85 17.89
C LEU A 221 -14.68 -16.22 17.01
N VAL A 222 -15.86 -16.39 17.59
CA VAL A 222 -17.06 -16.88 16.93
C VAL A 222 -18.24 -15.94 17.11
N GLY A 223 -19.21 -16.02 16.21
CA GLY A 223 -20.42 -15.21 16.21
C GLY A 223 -21.50 -15.78 15.30
N GLY A 224 -22.46 -14.93 14.89
CA GLY A 224 -23.61 -15.32 14.09
C GLY A 224 -24.78 -15.80 14.94
N ALA A 225 -25.91 -16.13 14.32
CA ALA A 225 -27.15 -16.53 15.00
C ALA A 225 -27.01 -17.84 15.82
N SER A 226 -26.18 -18.77 15.37
CA SER A 226 -25.84 -20.01 16.11
C SER A 226 -24.68 -19.84 17.10
N GLY A 227 -23.90 -18.72 16.97
CA GLY A 227 -22.67 -18.52 17.74
C GLY A 227 -21.52 -19.47 17.36
N GLU A 228 -21.58 -20.09 16.17
CA GLU A 228 -20.63 -21.11 15.73
C GLU A 228 -19.75 -20.68 14.56
N ARG A 229 -20.10 -19.59 13.84
CA ARG A 229 -19.30 -19.12 12.72
C ARG A 229 -18.04 -18.42 13.19
N ALA A 230 -16.90 -18.80 12.63
CA ALA A 230 -15.62 -18.18 12.94
C ALA A 230 -15.52 -16.78 12.33
N ARG A 231 -14.87 -15.85 13.04
CA ARG A 231 -14.46 -14.57 12.47
C ARG A 231 -13.18 -14.73 11.64
N ASN A 232 -12.95 -13.83 10.68
CA ASN A 232 -11.76 -13.93 9.84
C ASN A 232 -10.45 -13.85 10.63
N PHE A 233 -10.36 -12.99 11.65
CA PHE A 233 -9.16 -12.97 12.49
C PHE A 233 -8.97 -14.29 13.28
N ALA A 234 -10.06 -14.96 13.67
CA ALA A 234 -9.98 -16.24 14.33
C ALA A 234 -9.44 -17.35 13.40
N VAL A 235 -9.89 -17.33 12.14
CA VAL A 235 -9.35 -18.22 11.10
C VAL A 235 -7.85 -17.95 10.89
N LEU A 236 -7.46 -16.70 10.74
CA LEU A 236 -6.06 -16.30 10.56
C LEU A 236 -5.16 -16.72 11.73
N MET A 237 -5.69 -16.65 12.96
CA MET A 237 -4.93 -16.95 14.17
C MET A 237 -4.93 -18.43 14.57
N PHE A 238 -5.96 -19.20 14.20
CA PHE A 238 -6.17 -20.51 14.80
C PHE A 238 -6.57 -21.64 13.84
N ALA A 239 -6.82 -21.38 12.54
CA ALA A 239 -6.98 -22.47 11.58
C ALA A 239 -5.63 -23.13 11.29
N GLU A 240 -5.60 -24.45 11.06
CA GLU A 240 -4.38 -25.15 10.66
C GLU A 240 -3.87 -24.68 9.29
N ARG A 241 -4.80 -24.34 8.40
CA ARG A 241 -4.52 -23.81 7.06
C ARG A 241 -5.45 -22.62 6.77
N PRO A 242 -5.11 -21.42 7.25
CA PRO A 242 -5.92 -20.23 7.01
C PRO A 242 -6.17 -19.95 5.53
N ALA A 243 -5.23 -20.29 4.67
CA ALA A 243 -5.32 -20.09 3.22
C ALA A 243 -6.47 -20.86 2.55
N ASP A 244 -6.96 -21.94 3.15
CA ASP A 244 -8.13 -22.70 2.65
C ASP A 244 -9.44 -21.89 2.78
N PHE A 245 -9.50 -20.93 3.68
CA PHE A 245 -10.67 -20.07 3.97
C PHE A 245 -10.46 -18.62 3.52
N ILE A 246 -9.22 -18.15 3.58
CA ILE A 246 -8.81 -16.78 3.25
C ILE A 246 -7.63 -16.86 2.28
N PRO A 247 -7.91 -16.82 0.96
CA PRO A 247 -6.85 -16.89 -0.06
C PRO A 247 -5.74 -15.86 0.20
N GLY A 248 -4.49 -16.29 0.02
CA GLY A 248 -3.32 -15.44 0.27
C GLY A 248 -2.93 -15.29 1.75
N ALA A 249 -3.55 -16.02 2.69
CA ALA A 249 -3.18 -15.99 4.10
C ALA A 249 -1.90 -16.81 4.40
N TYR A 250 -0.86 -16.63 3.60
CA TYR A 250 0.44 -17.28 3.74
C TYR A 250 1.58 -16.34 3.32
N VAL A 251 2.80 -16.69 3.73
CA VAL A 251 4.03 -16.03 3.27
C VAL A 251 4.74 -16.96 2.29
N ASN A 252 5.20 -16.42 1.17
CA ASN A 252 6.04 -17.13 0.22
C ASN A 252 7.43 -16.49 0.20
N VAL A 253 8.45 -17.25 0.57
CA VAL A 253 9.85 -16.84 0.49
C VAL A 253 10.43 -17.41 -0.79
N ILE A 254 10.79 -16.54 -1.72
CA ILE A 254 11.36 -16.87 -3.03
C ILE A 254 12.82 -16.46 -3.00
N ARG A 255 13.72 -17.41 -3.24
CA ARG A 255 15.16 -17.20 -3.14
C ARG A 255 15.87 -17.55 -4.43
N GLU A 256 16.72 -16.65 -4.89
CA GLU A 256 17.66 -16.89 -5.97
C GLU A 256 18.68 -17.95 -5.57
N VAL A 257 18.92 -18.91 -6.45
CA VAL A 257 19.98 -19.90 -6.27
C VAL A 257 21.27 -19.31 -6.80
N GLU A 258 22.23 -19.07 -5.90
CA GLU A 258 23.49 -18.39 -6.18
C GLU A 258 24.21 -18.96 -7.42
N GLY A 259 24.60 -18.06 -8.32
CA GLY A 259 25.30 -18.43 -9.57
C GLY A 259 24.40 -19.05 -10.65
N THR A 260 23.09 -18.99 -10.50
CA THR A 260 22.11 -19.51 -11.49
C THR A 260 20.91 -18.56 -11.62
N ASP A 261 20.18 -18.64 -12.72
CA ASP A 261 18.91 -17.93 -12.93
C ASP A 261 17.71 -18.69 -12.30
N ARG A 262 17.97 -19.59 -11.35
CA ARG A 262 16.94 -20.43 -10.73
C ARG A 262 16.46 -19.80 -9.43
N MET A 263 15.15 -19.93 -9.19
CA MET A 263 14.51 -19.52 -7.94
C MET A 263 14.00 -20.76 -7.19
N THR A 264 14.14 -20.75 -5.89
CA THR A 264 13.46 -21.70 -4.99
C THR A 264 12.34 -20.98 -4.26
N SER A 265 11.30 -21.72 -3.87
CA SER A 265 10.14 -21.18 -3.18
C SER A 265 9.84 -22.00 -1.94
N GLU A 266 9.67 -21.34 -0.80
CA GLU A 266 9.26 -21.93 0.46
C GLU A 266 8.00 -21.23 0.95
N VAL A 267 6.92 -22.01 1.13
CA VAL A 267 5.62 -21.49 1.56
C VAL A 267 5.43 -21.72 3.06
N PHE A 268 5.15 -20.65 3.77
CA PHE A 268 4.83 -20.65 5.20
C PHE A 268 3.32 -20.47 5.35
N ASP A 269 2.61 -21.58 5.48
CA ASP A 269 1.19 -21.65 5.81
C ASP A 269 1.01 -21.90 7.32
N GLY A 270 -0.25 -21.90 7.79
CA GLY A 270 -0.60 -22.04 9.19
C GLY A 270 -0.99 -20.71 9.83
N PRO A 271 -1.27 -20.67 11.13
CA PRO A 271 -1.64 -19.46 11.85
C PRO A 271 -0.66 -18.32 11.60
N VAL A 272 -1.16 -17.13 11.32
CA VAL A 272 -0.31 -15.99 10.91
C VAL A 272 0.73 -15.58 11.97
N TRP A 273 0.43 -15.80 13.25
CA TRP A 273 1.42 -15.59 14.32
C TRP A 273 2.54 -16.64 14.29
N VAL A 274 2.24 -17.88 13.87
CA VAL A 274 3.27 -18.93 13.68
C VAL A 274 4.14 -18.58 12.48
N GLN A 275 3.54 -18.06 11.39
CA GLN A 275 4.28 -17.55 10.25
C GLN A 275 5.23 -16.42 10.67
N ALA A 276 4.76 -15.46 11.49
CA ALA A 276 5.57 -14.35 12.00
C ALA A 276 6.77 -14.78 12.87
N ILE A 277 6.72 -15.97 13.46
CA ILE A 277 7.86 -16.57 14.19
C ILE A 277 8.77 -17.35 13.24
N ARG A 278 8.20 -18.22 12.41
CA ARG A 278 8.98 -19.14 11.56
C ARG A 278 9.70 -18.49 10.40
N VAL A 279 9.10 -17.45 9.80
CA VAL A 279 9.70 -16.78 8.65
C VAL A 279 11.03 -16.10 9.00
N PRO A 280 11.14 -15.30 10.07
CA PRO A 280 12.43 -14.74 10.49
C PRO A 280 13.49 -15.80 10.81
N ASP A 281 13.11 -16.90 11.47
CA ASP A 281 14.04 -17.99 11.80
C ASP A 281 14.57 -18.67 10.52
N TYR A 282 13.70 -18.90 9.54
CA TYR A 282 14.10 -19.41 8.22
C TYR A 282 15.02 -18.44 7.48
N LEU A 283 14.71 -17.14 7.46
CA LEU A 283 15.55 -16.14 6.79
C LEU A 283 16.93 -16.02 7.46
N GLU A 284 17.01 -16.16 8.78
CA GLU A 284 18.27 -16.22 9.51
C GLU A 284 19.11 -17.43 9.06
N GLU A 285 18.52 -18.62 9.03
CA GLU A 285 19.20 -19.84 8.62
C GLU A 285 19.61 -19.82 7.13
N ALA A 286 18.71 -19.34 6.27
CA ALA A 286 18.87 -19.47 4.82
C ALA A 286 19.69 -18.34 4.17
N ALA A 287 19.74 -17.13 4.80
CA ALA A 287 20.31 -15.93 4.18
C ALA A 287 21.33 -15.19 5.04
N MET A 288 21.32 -15.34 6.38
CA MET A 288 22.25 -14.60 7.22
C MET A 288 23.65 -15.22 7.18
N ARG A 289 24.63 -14.41 6.80
CA ARG A 289 26.06 -14.72 6.85
C ARG A 289 26.74 -13.78 7.84
N THR A 290 27.85 -14.18 8.41
CA THR A 290 28.58 -13.42 9.43
C THR A 290 30.01 -13.18 8.98
N LEU A 291 30.50 -11.94 9.11
CA LEU A 291 31.90 -11.57 8.93
C LEU A 291 32.44 -10.90 10.19
N VAL A 292 33.72 -11.17 10.49
CA VAL A 292 34.45 -10.53 11.58
C VAL A 292 35.49 -9.60 10.99
N LEU A 293 35.19 -8.29 11.04
CA LEU A 293 36.08 -7.26 10.52
C LEU A 293 37.12 -6.85 11.59
N ARG A 294 38.37 -6.70 11.19
CA ARG A 294 39.41 -6.13 12.03
C ARG A 294 39.44 -4.61 11.84
N SER A 295 39.26 -3.85 12.90
CA SER A 295 39.45 -2.40 12.84
C SER A 295 40.94 -2.06 12.78
N PRO A 296 41.43 -1.34 11.75
CA PRO A 296 42.82 -0.89 11.70
C PRO A 296 43.18 0.11 12.80
N GLU A 297 42.19 0.83 13.33
CA GLU A 297 42.37 1.97 14.24
C GLU A 297 42.04 1.67 15.71
N ARG A 298 41.48 0.51 16.03
CA ARG A 298 41.09 0.08 17.37
C ARG A 298 41.46 -1.38 17.62
N THR A 299 42.01 -1.66 18.82
CA THR A 299 42.19 -3.03 19.31
C THR A 299 40.83 -3.69 19.55
N GLY A 300 40.14 -4.13 18.45
CA GLY A 300 38.82 -4.77 18.53
C GLY A 300 38.40 -5.38 17.21
N HIS A 301 37.53 -6.36 17.31
CA HIS A 301 36.84 -6.95 16.17
C HIS A 301 35.41 -6.43 16.13
N ARG A 302 34.88 -6.13 14.94
CA ARG A 302 33.48 -5.82 14.70
C ARG A 302 32.85 -6.99 13.94
N THR A 303 31.80 -7.58 14.47
CA THR A 303 30.99 -8.56 13.76
C THR A 303 29.92 -7.84 12.96
N VAL A 304 29.80 -8.16 11.69
CA VAL A 304 28.76 -7.66 10.79
C VAL A 304 28.02 -8.85 10.17
N TYR A 305 26.77 -8.61 9.82
CA TYR A 305 25.90 -9.63 9.22
C TYR A 305 25.50 -9.20 7.81
N SER A 306 25.29 -10.17 6.91
CA SER A 306 24.72 -9.86 5.58
C SER A 306 23.43 -9.06 5.72
N TRP A 307 22.57 -9.48 6.64
CA TRP A 307 21.37 -8.79 7.12
C TRP A 307 21.20 -9.06 8.62
N PRO A 308 20.89 -8.07 9.45
CA PRO A 308 20.73 -8.27 10.88
C PRO A 308 19.38 -8.97 11.20
N ARG A 309 19.39 -9.92 12.13
CA ARG A 309 18.19 -10.70 12.53
C ARG A 309 16.98 -9.82 12.90
N ALA A 310 17.21 -8.71 13.59
CA ALA A 310 16.13 -7.80 13.97
C ALA A 310 15.37 -7.22 12.76
N MET A 311 16.03 -7.02 11.62
CA MET A 311 15.39 -6.60 10.38
C MET A 311 14.43 -7.67 9.86
N PHE A 312 14.83 -8.96 9.86
CA PHE A 312 13.94 -10.05 9.44
C PHE A 312 12.66 -10.11 10.29
N ALA A 313 12.84 -10.07 11.62
CA ALA A 313 11.70 -10.15 12.54
C ALA A 313 10.72 -8.99 12.34
N GLU A 314 11.22 -7.77 12.24
CA GLU A 314 10.37 -6.59 12.10
C GLU A 314 9.68 -6.51 10.74
N LEU A 315 10.41 -6.73 9.64
CA LEU A 315 9.84 -6.58 8.29
C LEU A 315 8.86 -7.72 7.98
N ALA A 316 9.15 -8.97 8.38
CA ALA A 316 8.23 -10.09 8.18
C ALA A 316 6.95 -9.91 9.02
N THR A 317 7.08 -9.54 10.30
CA THR A 317 5.93 -9.31 11.18
C THR A 317 5.07 -8.17 10.67
N ASN A 318 5.68 -7.05 10.24
CA ASN A 318 4.95 -5.91 9.67
C ASN A 318 4.23 -6.30 8.37
N ALA A 319 4.89 -7.05 7.48
CA ALA A 319 4.29 -7.51 6.24
C ALA A 319 3.05 -8.40 6.51
N ILE A 320 3.10 -9.30 7.48
CA ILE A 320 1.98 -10.18 7.87
C ILE A 320 0.87 -9.36 8.54
N LEU A 321 1.20 -8.50 9.51
CA LEU A 321 0.21 -7.75 10.28
C LEU A 321 -0.55 -6.73 9.44
N HIS A 322 0.14 -6.04 8.54
CA HIS A 322 -0.41 -4.97 7.72
C HIS A 322 -0.97 -5.44 6.36
N LYS A 323 -0.96 -6.75 6.07
CA LYS A 323 -1.58 -7.29 4.87
C LYS A 323 -3.10 -7.05 4.87
N ASP A 324 -3.64 -6.63 3.74
CA ASP A 324 -5.09 -6.65 3.49
C ASP A 324 -5.54 -8.07 3.13
N TYR A 325 -6.02 -8.81 4.11
CA TYR A 325 -6.50 -10.19 3.94
C TYR A 325 -7.81 -10.32 3.16
N SER A 326 -8.47 -9.23 2.81
CA SER A 326 -9.58 -9.25 1.86
C SER A 326 -9.11 -9.46 0.40
N ARG A 327 -7.81 -9.36 0.14
CA ARG A 327 -7.16 -9.58 -1.16
C ARG A 327 -6.50 -10.96 -1.20
N PRO A 328 -6.58 -11.66 -2.35
CA PRO A 328 -6.06 -13.02 -2.47
C PRO A 328 -4.53 -13.10 -2.59
N ASP A 329 -3.85 -11.96 -2.70
CA ASP A 329 -2.41 -11.90 -2.84
C ASP A 329 -1.72 -12.33 -1.53
N TYR A 330 -0.59 -13.01 -1.61
CA TYR A 330 0.20 -13.44 -0.45
C TYR A 330 1.27 -12.39 -0.07
N VAL A 331 1.88 -12.53 1.10
CA VAL A 331 3.08 -11.79 1.46
C VAL A 331 4.28 -12.40 0.74
N GLY A 332 4.89 -11.64 -0.17
CA GLY A 332 6.07 -12.07 -0.92
C GLY A 332 7.36 -11.61 -0.25
N ILE A 333 8.32 -12.51 -0.05
CA ILE A 333 9.68 -12.18 0.37
C ILE A 333 10.64 -12.72 -0.69
N TYR A 334 11.41 -11.82 -1.30
CA TYR A 334 12.34 -12.18 -2.38
C TYR A 334 13.77 -11.96 -1.89
N VAL A 335 14.57 -13.01 -1.93
CA VAL A 335 15.97 -13.01 -1.48
C VAL A 335 16.87 -13.13 -2.70
N TYR A 336 17.60 -12.07 -3.00
CA TYR A 336 18.60 -11.99 -4.05
C TYR A 336 20.01 -11.99 -3.46
N ALA A 337 21.03 -12.08 -4.31
CA ALA A 337 22.42 -12.06 -3.86
C ALA A 337 22.81 -10.74 -3.16
N ASP A 338 22.23 -9.61 -3.59
CA ASP A 338 22.57 -8.25 -3.17
C ASP A 338 21.50 -7.54 -2.31
N ARG A 339 20.28 -8.07 -2.28
CA ARG A 339 19.14 -7.45 -1.58
C ARG A 339 18.07 -8.45 -1.19
N MET A 340 17.22 -8.04 -0.29
CA MET A 340 15.99 -8.74 0.08
C MET A 340 14.82 -7.76 -0.02
N THR A 341 13.68 -8.20 -0.59
CA THR A 341 12.47 -7.38 -0.69
C THR A 341 11.30 -8.06 0.00
N PHE A 342 10.49 -7.27 0.71
CA PHE A 342 9.24 -7.70 1.34
C PHE A 342 8.10 -6.94 0.66
N VAL A 343 7.10 -7.67 0.17
CA VAL A 343 6.03 -7.12 -0.66
C VAL A 343 4.66 -7.40 -0.06
N ASN A 344 3.91 -6.34 0.16
CA ASN A 344 2.48 -6.36 0.45
C ASN A 344 1.70 -5.74 -0.69
N HIS A 345 0.60 -6.38 -1.08
CA HIS A 345 -0.29 -5.87 -2.14
C HIS A 345 -1.34 -4.89 -1.60
N ASN A 346 -0.94 -4.00 -0.71
CA ASN A 346 -1.70 -2.85 -0.23
C ASN A 346 -0.76 -1.76 0.28
N ARG A 347 -1.26 -0.54 0.34
CA ARG A 347 -0.54 0.60 0.89
C ARG A 347 -0.57 0.63 2.41
N PRO A 348 0.37 1.39 3.03
CA PRO A 348 0.23 1.77 4.43
C PRO A 348 -1.10 2.48 4.65
N LEU A 349 -1.73 2.25 5.82
CA LEU A 349 -2.91 3.03 6.19
C LEU A 349 -2.51 4.43 6.65
N PRO A 350 -3.31 5.43 6.29
CA PRO A 350 -3.12 6.78 6.78
C PRO A 350 -3.15 6.89 8.32
N PRO A 351 -2.43 7.89 8.86
CA PRO A 351 -1.75 8.96 8.13
C PRO A 351 -0.37 8.61 7.60
N VAL A 352 0.10 7.37 7.74
CA VAL A 352 1.45 6.95 7.33
C VAL A 352 1.51 6.81 5.80
N THR A 353 2.47 7.47 5.19
CA THR A 353 2.76 7.40 3.75
C THR A 353 4.05 6.62 3.48
N ILE A 354 4.32 6.28 2.22
CA ILE A 354 5.60 5.69 1.82
C ILE A 354 6.76 6.67 2.04
N GLU A 355 6.52 7.97 1.84
CA GLU A 355 7.50 9.02 2.11
C GLU A 355 7.87 9.05 3.61
N ASP A 356 6.87 9.00 4.49
CA ASP A 356 7.10 8.90 5.93
C ASP A 356 7.90 7.65 6.31
N LEU A 357 7.58 6.50 5.69
CA LEU A 357 8.32 5.26 5.92
C LEU A 357 9.80 5.38 5.53
N ASN A 358 10.13 6.19 4.52
CA ASN A 358 11.52 6.47 4.15
C ASN A 358 12.18 7.48 5.08
N GLU A 359 11.50 8.59 5.41
CA GLU A 359 12.11 9.73 6.08
C GLU A 359 12.06 9.68 7.61
N GLN A 360 11.00 9.09 8.20
CA GLN A 360 10.76 9.10 9.64
C GLN A 360 11.18 7.79 10.30
N GLU A 361 11.53 7.86 11.58
CA GLU A 361 11.82 6.69 12.42
C GLU A 361 10.66 6.33 13.37
N SER A 362 9.71 7.26 13.59
CA SER A 362 8.55 7.06 14.46
C SER A 362 7.32 7.78 13.89
N PHE A 363 6.14 7.25 14.21
CA PHE A 363 4.86 7.73 13.70
C PHE A 363 3.89 7.95 14.85
N ASP A 364 3.35 9.17 14.98
CA ASP A 364 2.43 9.53 16.09
C ASP A 364 1.01 9.01 15.86
N GLY A 365 0.57 8.89 14.61
CA GLY A 365 -0.72 8.34 14.22
C GLY A 365 -0.56 7.06 13.41
N ARG A 366 -1.43 6.06 13.63
CA ARG A 366 -1.38 4.78 12.91
C ARG A 366 -2.76 4.19 12.75
N GLY A 367 -3.02 3.70 11.53
CA GLY A 367 -4.11 2.78 11.25
C GLY A 367 -3.61 1.33 11.21
N TYR A 368 -4.48 0.39 11.59
CA TYR A 368 -4.23 -1.03 11.39
C TYR A 368 -5.33 -1.61 10.51
N VAL A 369 -4.92 -2.31 9.45
CA VAL A 369 -5.84 -3.05 8.57
C VAL A 369 -6.56 -4.15 9.35
N ASN A 370 -5.85 -4.75 10.33
CA ASN A 370 -6.31 -5.88 11.12
C ASN A 370 -6.15 -5.55 12.63
N PRO A 371 -7.05 -4.75 13.22
CA PRO A 371 -6.92 -4.32 14.62
C PRO A 371 -6.92 -5.49 15.61
N GLU A 372 -7.70 -6.56 15.36
CA GLU A 372 -7.74 -7.73 16.23
C GLU A 372 -6.40 -8.50 16.18
N LEU A 373 -5.81 -8.66 14.99
CA LEU A 373 -4.49 -9.29 14.85
C LEU A 373 -3.43 -8.48 15.59
N LYS A 374 -3.48 -7.14 15.49
CA LYS A 374 -2.56 -6.25 16.21
C LYS A 374 -2.63 -6.49 17.72
N ASP A 375 -3.83 -6.57 18.31
CA ASP A 375 -4.00 -6.80 19.75
C ASP A 375 -3.48 -8.18 20.16
N MET A 376 -3.72 -9.20 19.34
CA MET A 376 -3.24 -10.56 19.58
C MET A 376 -1.71 -10.69 19.40
N PHE A 377 -1.13 -10.04 18.40
CA PHE A 377 0.34 -9.99 18.20
C PHE A 377 1.03 -9.24 19.34
N PHE A 378 0.41 -8.16 19.83
CA PHE A 378 0.90 -7.45 21.00
C PHE A 378 0.90 -8.32 22.24
N ALA A 379 -0.19 -9.05 22.51
CA ALA A 379 -0.28 -9.99 23.62
C ALA A 379 0.77 -11.11 23.56
N LEU A 380 1.15 -11.54 22.34
CA LEU A 380 2.22 -12.52 22.10
C LEU A 380 3.63 -11.92 22.22
N GLY A 381 3.77 -10.61 22.36
CA GLY A 381 5.06 -9.92 22.38
C GLY A 381 5.77 -9.89 21.00
N LEU A 382 5.03 -10.15 19.91
CA LEU A 382 5.56 -10.08 18.54
C LEU A 382 5.71 -8.64 18.04
N ILE A 383 4.95 -7.72 18.62
CA ILE A 383 5.01 -6.27 18.34
C ILE A 383 4.99 -5.46 19.64
N GLU A 384 5.46 -4.23 19.58
CA GLU A 384 5.42 -3.27 20.70
C GLU A 384 4.31 -2.22 20.48
N SER A 385 3.77 -1.69 21.58
CA SER A 385 2.64 -0.72 21.57
C SER A 385 2.95 0.59 20.84
N PHE A 386 4.22 0.98 20.75
CA PHE A 386 4.62 2.33 20.33
C PHE A 386 5.12 2.40 18.88
N GLY A 387 4.91 1.35 18.05
CA GLY A 387 5.36 1.29 16.65
C GLY A 387 6.86 1.49 16.47
N SER A 388 7.59 0.96 17.36
CA SER A 388 9.05 0.95 17.33
C SER A 388 9.62 0.01 16.27
N GLY A 389 8.79 -0.83 15.63
CA GLY A 389 9.23 -1.87 14.71
C GLY A 389 10.04 -1.34 13.53
N VAL A 390 9.50 -0.40 12.76
CA VAL A 390 10.22 0.24 11.64
C VAL A 390 11.53 0.88 12.13
N ARG A 391 11.48 1.58 13.27
CA ARG A 391 12.67 2.18 13.88
C ARG A 391 13.71 1.11 14.25
N ARG A 392 13.30 -0.02 14.85
CA ARG A 392 14.22 -1.11 15.21
C ARG A 392 14.88 -1.73 13.98
N ALA A 393 14.13 -1.94 12.90
CA ALA A 393 14.68 -2.42 11.64
C ALA A 393 15.70 -1.41 11.06
N LYS A 394 15.37 -0.12 11.00
CA LYS A 394 16.27 0.94 10.53
C LYS A 394 17.53 1.04 11.38
N HIS A 395 17.41 0.99 12.72
CA HIS A 395 18.55 1.00 13.64
C HIS A 395 19.42 -0.24 13.44
N ALA A 396 18.84 -1.43 13.35
CA ALA A 396 19.59 -2.66 13.14
C ALA A 396 20.40 -2.61 11.83
N MET A 397 19.83 -2.09 10.74
CA MET A 397 20.56 -1.89 9.48
C MET A 397 21.72 -0.89 9.65
N ARG A 398 21.45 0.25 10.27
CA ARG A 398 22.47 1.28 10.52
C ARG A 398 23.62 0.78 11.42
N ASP A 399 23.29 0.10 12.51
CA ASP A 399 24.27 -0.42 13.47
C ASP A 399 25.13 -1.53 12.84
N ASN A 400 24.57 -2.29 11.90
CA ASN A 400 25.27 -3.28 11.09
C ASN A 400 26.18 -2.65 10.03
N GLY A 401 25.98 -1.38 9.68
CA GLY A 401 26.65 -0.69 8.56
C GLY A 401 26.07 -1.03 7.21
N SER A 402 24.83 -1.52 7.18
CA SER A 402 24.07 -1.80 5.97
C SER A 402 23.44 -0.52 5.40
N PRO A 403 23.15 -0.46 4.09
CA PRO A 403 22.38 0.63 3.50
C PRO A 403 21.00 0.80 4.18
N ALA A 404 20.44 2.01 4.09
CA ALA A 404 19.11 2.27 4.62
C ALA A 404 18.03 1.43 3.91
N LEU A 405 16.95 1.12 4.62
CA LEU A 405 15.75 0.52 4.03
C LEU A 405 15.12 1.50 3.04
N VAL A 406 14.68 1.00 1.89
CA VAL A 406 13.99 1.78 0.87
C VAL A 406 12.57 1.25 0.71
N TYR A 407 11.57 2.13 0.90
CA TYR A 407 10.16 1.81 0.73
C TYR A 407 9.65 2.36 -0.60
N GLU A 408 8.91 1.54 -1.34
CA GLU A 408 8.35 1.82 -2.66
C GLU A 408 6.86 1.40 -2.71
N PRO A 409 6.07 1.93 -3.67
CA PRO A 409 6.43 2.87 -4.73
C PRO A 409 6.47 4.32 -4.24
N ALA A 410 7.32 5.14 -4.88
CA ALA A 410 7.38 6.58 -4.60
C ALA A 410 6.13 7.32 -5.11
N ASN A 411 5.42 6.76 -6.10
CA ASN A 411 4.20 7.35 -6.64
C ASN A 411 2.95 6.75 -5.97
N ASP A 412 1.88 7.56 -5.87
CA ASP A 412 0.64 7.17 -5.20
C ASP A 412 -0.34 6.38 -6.09
N ALA A 413 0.03 6.03 -7.32
CA ALA A 413 -0.86 5.34 -8.24
C ALA A 413 -0.87 3.82 -8.04
N ASP A 414 0.21 3.26 -7.49
CA ASP A 414 0.36 1.82 -7.30
C ASP A 414 -0.12 1.39 -5.90
N ASP A 415 -0.89 0.32 -5.83
CA ASP A 415 -1.53 -0.16 -4.60
C ASP A 415 -0.77 -1.34 -4.00
N TYR A 416 0.52 -1.11 -3.70
CA TYR A 416 1.36 -2.05 -2.97
C TYR A 416 2.36 -1.32 -2.06
N THR A 417 2.98 -2.04 -1.15
CA THR A 417 4.13 -1.61 -0.36
C THR A 417 5.24 -2.62 -0.54
N MET A 418 6.40 -2.17 -0.98
CA MET A 418 7.62 -2.97 -1.04
C MET A 418 8.69 -2.30 -0.19
N VAL A 419 9.39 -3.07 0.63
CA VAL A 419 10.58 -2.60 1.33
C VAL A 419 11.79 -3.41 0.88
N THR A 420 12.84 -2.69 0.47
CA THR A 420 14.12 -3.27 0.04
C THR A 420 15.17 -3.07 1.11
N ALA A 421 15.79 -4.17 1.52
CA ALA A 421 16.93 -4.22 2.41
C ALA A 421 18.16 -4.69 1.60
N SER A 422 19.06 -3.76 1.25
CA SER A 422 20.31 -4.10 0.59
C SER A 422 21.26 -4.83 1.55
N ILE A 423 22.07 -5.74 1.00
CA ILE A 423 23.07 -6.48 1.77
C ILE A 423 24.14 -5.51 2.32
N GLN A 424 24.76 -5.89 3.43
CA GLN A 424 25.89 -5.15 3.98
C GLN A 424 27.07 -5.21 3.00
N PRO A 425 27.69 -4.04 2.62
CA PRO A 425 28.63 -3.91 1.49
C PRO A 425 29.81 -4.87 1.50
N GLU A 426 30.37 -5.20 2.67
CA GLU A 426 31.51 -6.11 2.76
C GLU A 426 31.22 -7.53 2.26
N PHE A 427 29.95 -7.91 2.15
CA PHE A 427 29.55 -9.19 1.55
C PHE A 427 29.51 -9.16 0.02
N LEU A 428 29.61 -7.98 -0.60
CA LEU A 428 29.70 -7.81 -2.05
C LEU A 428 31.17 -7.84 -2.54
N GLU A 429 32.13 -7.45 -1.70
CA GLU A 429 33.53 -7.30 -2.07
C GLU A 429 34.27 -8.63 -2.31
N ASP A 430 33.82 -9.73 -1.71
CA ASP A 430 34.37 -11.06 -1.93
C ASP A 430 34.00 -11.68 -3.30
N GLY A 431 33.18 -11.01 -4.12
CA GLY A 431 32.66 -11.50 -5.40
C GLY A 431 32.75 -10.51 -6.58
N GLY A 432 33.57 -9.48 -6.54
CA GLY A 432 33.94 -8.67 -7.71
C GLY A 432 32.81 -7.86 -8.36
N ALA A 433 31.93 -7.24 -7.59
CA ALA A 433 31.00 -6.24 -8.10
C ALA A 433 31.25 -4.88 -7.40
N GLU A 434 31.60 -3.87 -8.19
CA GLU A 434 31.71 -2.47 -7.71
C GLU A 434 30.37 -2.03 -7.11
N ALA A 435 30.42 -1.42 -5.92
CA ALA A 435 29.27 -0.76 -5.30
C ALA A 435 28.67 0.27 -6.26
N PRO A 436 27.36 0.32 -6.46
CA PRO A 436 26.75 1.38 -7.24
C PRO A 436 26.88 2.68 -6.46
N GLY A 437 27.80 3.54 -6.92
CA GLY A 437 27.91 4.91 -6.46
C GLY A 437 26.62 5.66 -6.73
N ASP A 438 26.26 6.52 -5.77
CA ASP A 438 25.12 7.44 -5.75
C ASP A 438 24.95 8.19 -7.10
N LYS A 439 24.30 7.53 -8.07
CA LYS A 439 23.89 8.14 -9.33
C LYS A 439 22.40 7.88 -9.50
N ARG A 440 21.62 8.91 -9.22
CA ARG A 440 20.25 9.01 -9.75
C ARG A 440 20.29 8.67 -11.23
N PRO A 441 19.48 7.74 -11.75
CA PRO A 441 19.43 7.48 -13.17
C PRO A 441 18.83 8.68 -13.88
N ALA A 442 19.63 9.28 -14.75
CA ALA A 442 19.12 10.18 -15.78
C ALA A 442 18.20 9.36 -16.69
N ALA A 443 17.03 9.92 -17.00
CA ALA A 443 16.07 9.35 -17.93
C ALA A 443 16.75 9.02 -19.28
N GLY A 444 16.68 7.76 -19.69
CA GLY A 444 17.00 7.35 -21.06
C GLY A 444 18.10 6.31 -21.23
N ALA A 445 17.87 5.05 -20.81
CA ALA A 445 18.50 3.89 -21.42
C ALA A 445 17.56 2.67 -21.27
N PRO A 446 17.44 1.77 -22.26
CA PRO A 446 16.50 0.67 -22.21
C PRO A 446 16.97 -0.37 -21.18
N SER A 447 16.24 -0.52 -20.08
CA SER A 447 16.48 -1.54 -19.08
C SER A 447 15.99 -2.90 -19.61
N ASN A 448 16.87 -3.88 -19.70
CA ASN A 448 16.55 -5.29 -19.95
C ASN A 448 15.99 -6.00 -18.71
N GLY A 449 15.09 -5.38 -18.00
CA GLY A 449 14.36 -5.93 -16.88
C GLY A 449 12.92 -5.42 -16.92
N ALA A 450 12.19 -5.66 -18.02
CA ALA A 450 10.79 -5.31 -18.10
C ALA A 450 10.00 -6.20 -17.13
N GLU A 451 9.32 -5.59 -16.15
CA GLU A 451 8.33 -6.25 -15.32
C GLU A 451 7.34 -7.04 -16.18
N LEU A 452 7.02 -8.26 -15.71
CA LEU A 452 6.03 -9.11 -16.36
C LEU A 452 4.65 -8.49 -16.15
N ASN A 453 4.00 -8.12 -17.25
CA ASN A 453 2.60 -7.69 -17.17
C ASN A 453 1.68 -8.88 -16.80
N SER A 454 0.43 -8.61 -16.43
CA SER A 454 -0.52 -9.62 -15.97
C SER A 454 -0.74 -10.78 -16.95
N VAL A 455 -0.63 -10.53 -18.26
CA VAL A 455 -0.77 -11.55 -19.30
C VAL A 455 0.49 -12.44 -19.39
N GLU A 456 1.64 -11.86 -19.19
CA GLU A 456 2.92 -12.58 -19.16
C GLU A 456 3.04 -13.45 -17.89
N GLN A 457 2.55 -12.95 -16.76
CA GLN A 457 2.45 -13.72 -15.50
C GLN A 457 1.50 -14.91 -15.67
N ALA A 458 0.32 -14.71 -16.27
CA ALA A 458 -0.61 -15.78 -16.58
C ALA A 458 0.02 -16.83 -17.53
N ALA A 459 0.80 -16.41 -18.52
CA ALA A 459 1.49 -17.31 -19.44
C ALA A 459 2.50 -18.21 -18.73
N LEU A 460 3.29 -17.65 -17.82
CA LEU A 460 4.24 -18.42 -17.01
C LEU A 460 3.52 -19.35 -16.04
N ALA A 461 2.44 -18.89 -15.40
CA ALA A 461 1.64 -19.72 -14.49
C ALA A 461 1.06 -20.96 -15.23
N VAL A 462 0.53 -20.79 -16.44
CA VAL A 462 0.06 -21.90 -17.29
C VAL A 462 1.21 -22.83 -17.68
N ALA A 463 2.36 -22.28 -18.08
CA ALA A 463 3.53 -23.09 -18.45
C ALA A 463 4.07 -23.91 -17.26
N ILE A 464 4.02 -23.35 -16.05
CA ILE A 464 4.41 -24.06 -14.81
C ILE A 464 3.39 -25.15 -14.48
N ARG A 465 2.09 -24.84 -14.52
CA ARG A 465 1.01 -25.77 -14.15
C ARG A 465 0.88 -26.93 -15.13
N ASP A 466 0.88 -26.65 -16.43
CA ASP A 466 0.51 -27.60 -17.49
C ASP A 466 1.74 -28.10 -18.28
N GLY A 467 2.95 -27.66 -17.93
CA GLY A 467 4.21 -27.97 -18.61
C GLY A 467 4.36 -27.28 -19.98
N LYS A 468 3.31 -26.65 -20.48
CA LYS A 468 3.30 -25.92 -21.75
C LYS A 468 2.17 -24.91 -21.81
N VAL A 469 2.33 -23.87 -22.62
CA VAL A 469 1.30 -22.87 -22.89
C VAL A 469 1.18 -22.59 -24.39
N THR A 470 -0.04 -22.46 -24.89
CA THR A 470 -0.34 -22.09 -26.29
C THR A 470 -1.00 -20.71 -26.33
N SER A 471 -0.95 -20.05 -27.50
CA SER A 471 -1.63 -18.75 -27.67
C SER A 471 -3.13 -18.84 -27.38
N ARG A 472 -3.77 -19.98 -27.71
CA ARG A 472 -5.18 -20.21 -27.44
C ARG A 472 -5.43 -20.47 -25.96
N GLY A 473 -4.64 -21.27 -25.29
CA GLY A 473 -4.76 -21.53 -23.86
C GLY A 473 -4.59 -20.23 -23.03
N LEU A 474 -3.63 -19.39 -23.44
CA LEU A 474 -3.43 -18.09 -22.78
C LEU A 474 -4.56 -17.09 -23.08
N GLU A 475 -5.14 -17.11 -24.29
CA GLU A 475 -6.32 -16.32 -24.66
C GLU A 475 -7.51 -16.61 -23.73
N GLU A 476 -7.75 -17.90 -23.46
CA GLU A 476 -8.82 -18.37 -22.58
C GLU A 476 -8.52 -18.06 -21.10
N GLU A 477 -7.31 -18.32 -20.63
CA GLU A 477 -6.89 -18.12 -19.22
C GLU A 477 -6.84 -16.65 -18.83
N ALA A 478 -6.17 -15.81 -19.65
CA ALA A 478 -5.96 -14.38 -19.35
C ALA A 478 -7.11 -13.50 -19.86
N ARG A 479 -8.11 -14.05 -20.54
CA ARG A 479 -9.25 -13.34 -21.16
C ARG A 479 -8.82 -12.17 -22.06
N VAL A 480 -7.79 -12.39 -22.87
CA VAL A 480 -7.24 -11.39 -23.79
C VAL A 480 -7.42 -11.83 -25.24
N SER A 481 -7.21 -10.92 -26.18
CA SER A 481 -7.25 -11.28 -27.59
C SER A 481 -6.08 -12.16 -28.01
N ARG A 482 -6.27 -13.02 -29.00
CA ARG A 482 -5.22 -13.89 -29.53
C ARG A 482 -3.93 -13.16 -29.97
N PRO A 483 -3.99 -11.98 -30.60
CA PRO A 483 -2.79 -11.18 -30.88
C PRO A 483 -2.03 -10.76 -29.62
N THR A 484 -2.76 -10.39 -28.55
CA THR A 484 -2.19 -10.00 -27.26
C THR A 484 -1.50 -11.19 -26.59
N ALA A 485 -2.17 -12.36 -26.54
CA ALA A 485 -1.59 -13.60 -26.02
C ALA A 485 -0.33 -14.00 -26.78
N THR A 486 -0.37 -13.96 -28.13
CA THR A 486 0.79 -14.30 -28.96
C THR A 486 1.95 -13.33 -28.76
N LYS A 487 1.67 -12.03 -28.59
CA LYS A 487 2.70 -11.02 -28.32
C LYS A 487 3.37 -11.26 -26.97
N ALA A 488 2.61 -11.59 -25.94
CA ALA A 488 3.14 -11.90 -24.60
C ALA A 488 4.05 -13.14 -24.63
N LEU A 489 3.62 -14.25 -25.25
CA LEU A 489 4.41 -15.47 -25.36
C LEU A 489 5.72 -15.27 -26.14
N ARG A 490 5.69 -14.51 -27.25
CA ARG A 490 6.89 -14.15 -27.99
C ARG A 490 7.82 -13.23 -27.20
N GLY A 491 7.26 -12.30 -26.44
CA GLY A 491 8.02 -11.43 -25.54
C GLY A 491 8.74 -12.23 -24.47
N LEU A 492 8.08 -13.20 -23.85
CA LEU A 492 8.67 -14.12 -22.86
C LEU A 492 9.74 -15.01 -23.47
N ALA A 493 9.51 -15.55 -24.68
CA ALA A 493 10.51 -16.34 -25.38
C ALA A 493 11.72 -15.52 -25.80
N GLY A 494 11.52 -14.27 -26.25
CA GLY A 494 12.61 -13.35 -26.59
C GLY A 494 13.46 -12.92 -25.37
N ARG A 495 12.91 -13.02 -24.17
CA ARG A 495 13.61 -12.80 -22.88
C ARG A 495 14.16 -14.09 -22.28
N GLY A 496 14.02 -15.24 -22.95
CA GLY A 496 14.49 -16.54 -22.46
C GLY A 496 13.67 -17.13 -21.30
N LEU A 497 12.51 -16.56 -20.98
CA LEU A 497 11.63 -17.03 -19.91
C LEU A 497 10.71 -18.18 -20.34
N LEU A 498 10.53 -18.35 -21.64
CA LEU A 498 9.88 -19.50 -22.27
C LEU A 498 10.70 -19.96 -23.48
N GLU A 499 10.64 -21.24 -23.80
CA GLU A 499 11.19 -21.83 -24.99
C GLU A 499 10.06 -22.15 -25.98
N TRP A 500 10.25 -21.73 -27.25
CA TRP A 500 9.28 -21.95 -28.29
C TRP A 500 9.49 -23.31 -28.97
N HIS A 501 8.41 -24.05 -29.19
CA HIS A 501 8.37 -25.35 -29.88
C HIS A 501 7.40 -25.30 -31.04
N GLY A 502 7.90 -25.53 -32.26
CA GLY A 502 7.10 -25.57 -33.49
C GLY A 502 7.94 -25.73 -34.72
N THR A 503 7.30 -25.98 -35.88
CA THR A 503 7.99 -26.11 -37.17
C THR A 503 8.01 -24.79 -37.94
N SER A 504 7.06 -23.91 -37.68
CA SER A 504 7.00 -22.57 -38.27
C SER A 504 6.15 -21.65 -37.38
N MET A 505 6.28 -20.33 -37.57
CA MET A 505 5.49 -19.31 -36.83
C MET A 505 3.98 -19.38 -37.09
N THR A 506 3.53 -20.11 -38.11
CA THR A 506 2.14 -20.36 -38.46
C THR A 506 1.70 -21.79 -38.12
N ASP A 507 2.54 -22.57 -37.45
CA ASP A 507 2.21 -23.92 -37.01
C ASP A 507 1.04 -23.92 -36.03
N GLY A 508 -0.02 -24.63 -36.35
CA GLY A 508 -1.20 -24.77 -35.51
C GLY A 508 -0.95 -25.54 -34.20
N PHE A 509 0.14 -26.29 -34.12
CA PHE A 509 0.53 -27.11 -32.96
C PHE A 509 1.68 -26.50 -32.15
N GLN A 510 2.11 -25.28 -32.47
CA GLN A 510 3.16 -24.60 -31.70
C GLN A 510 2.75 -24.37 -30.26
N TYR A 511 3.71 -24.50 -29.35
CA TYR A 511 3.55 -24.22 -27.92
C TYR A 511 4.83 -23.64 -27.34
N TYR A 512 4.74 -23.17 -26.11
CA TYR A 512 5.87 -22.67 -25.34
C TYR A 512 5.97 -23.46 -24.04
N SER A 513 7.17 -23.78 -23.59
CA SER A 513 7.46 -24.43 -22.31
C SER A 513 8.46 -23.61 -21.50
N LEU A 514 8.65 -23.95 -20.24
CA LEU A 514 9.78 -23.43 -19.48
C LEU A 514 11.08 -23.97 -20.12
N PRO A 515 12.15 -23.15 -20.15
CA PRO A 515 13.49 -23.64 -20.54
C PRO A 515 13.91 -24.82 -19.66
N GLN A 516 14.57 -25.84 -20.28
CA GLN A 516 15.05 -27.00 -19.53
C GLN A 516 16.31 -26.68 -18.75
#